data_1ee5d23a81a5f80b59dde4ed48a26985
#
_entry.id   1ee5d23a81a5f80b59dde4ed48a26985
#
_cell.length_a   1.000
_cell.length_b   1.000
_cell.length_c   1.000
_cell.angle_alpha   90.00
_cell.angle_beta   90.00
_cell.angle_gamma   90.00
#
_symmetry.space_group_name_H-M   'P 1'
#
loop_
_entity.id
_entity.type
_entity.pdbx_description
1 polymer ?
#
loop_
_entity_poly.entity_id
_entity_poly.type
_entity_poly.pdbx_seq_one_letter_code
_entity_poly.pdbx_strand_id
1 'polypeptide(L)'
;MNRLIAVACASLLGLGGAASAPLANAQAQVAASTPRMVNLPRGTSFAVDLPADARDVIVSNPRVAEAMLHSPRRITVIGLAGGETDAVFLDAAGRTILALRVRVDAGTSALQDTLSRVAPGVNVRAEAVNDSIILTGTASSPAEADRAAQIASAFVTGGGKVMNLISVAGSDQVTLRVRVVEVQRSAIKQLGFDTQAIVGRLGDTRFLLGNTATFGVNGGLLGGITGGVSRDTTLNGTQPGSEDLNKGSATIKAFERVGLVRTLAEPNLTSVNGEAASFLAGGEFPVPSGRDQNGQITVAYKPFGVGLSFRPIVLSEGRISLQVKVEVSELTPQGGLTIGAGTPSAVSLPGLSVRRSENTVELPSGGSMMIAGLLQETTRQTVDSLPGATNLPVLGQLFRSRDYLMGETELVVIVEAYVVNPTAPSRMQTPADGLRIASDAQTIFFGQLNQAYGSPAPSARVGWQGPVGYVIE
;
A
#
# COMPACT_ATOMS: atom_id res chain seq x y z
N MET A 1 -46.36 -14.56 -29.42
CA MET A 1 -47.58 -15.43 -29.38
C MET A 1 -48.61 -14.73 -28.53
N ASN A 2 -49.68 -14.31 -29.21
CA ASN A 2 -51.10 -14.11 -28.79
C ASN A 2 -51.39 -12.98 -27.80
N ARG A 3 -52.02 -11.95 -28.31
CA ARG A 3 -53.42 -11.57 -28.74
C ARG A 3 -54.08 -10.77 -27.63
N LEU A 4 -54.38 -9.47 -27.83
CA LEU A 4 -55.59 -8.90 -28.46
C LEU A 4 -56.90 -9.19 -27.76
N ILE A 5 -57.65 -8.10 -27.40
CA ILE A 5 -59.06 -7.79 -27.66
C ILE A 5 -59.46 -6.62 -26.73
N ALA A 6 -59.71 -5.41 -27.08
CA ALA A 6 -60.70 -4.65 -27.84
C ALA A 6 -62.17 -5.04 -27.62
N VAL A 7 -63.01 -4.05 -27.27
CA VAL A 7 -64.43 -3.81 -27.62
C VAL A 7 -64.96 -2.76 -26.60
N ALA A 8 -65.30 -1.53 -26.88
CA ALA A 8 -66.30 -0.81 -27.69
C ALA A 8 -67.77 -1.20 -27.43
N CYS A 9 -68.55 -0.19 -27.03
CA CYS A 9 -69.95 0.09 -27.36
C CYS A 9 -70.51 1.11 -26.38
N ALA A 10 -70.86 2.30 -26.70
CA ALA A 10 -71.83 2.91 -27.57
C ALA A 10 -73.25 3.02 -26.99
N SER A 11 -73.70 4.29 -26.92
CA SER A 11 -75.08 4.84 -27.18
C SER A 11 -76.20 4.57 -26.17
N LEU A 12 -77.10 5.40 -25.80
CA LEU A 12 -77.92 6.46 -26.41
C LEU A 12 -79.01 6.95 -25.45
N LEU A 13 -79.39 8.23 -25.54
CA LEU A 13 -80.71 8.79 -25.37
C LEU A 13 -81.40 8.94 -24.01
N GLY A 14 -81.84 10.15 -23.80
CA GLY A 14 -83.00 10.52 -22.96
C GLY A 14 -83.18 12.00 -22.67
N LEU A 15 -83.98 12.67 -23.48
CA LEU A 15 -84.54 14.02 -23.32
C LEU A 15 -85.26 14.20 -21.98
N GLY A 16 -85.32 15.49 -21.54
CA GLY A 16 -86.35 15.96 -20.64
C GLY A 16 -85.91 17.08 -19.73
N GLY A 17 -86.02 18.24 -20.06
CA GLY A 17 -86.71 19.47 -19.78
C GLY A 17 -86.86 19.88 -18.31
N ALA A 18 -86.40 21.07 -18.03
CA ALA A 18 -87.14 22.11 -17.33
C ALA A 18 -86.15 23.19 -16.82
N ALA A 19 -86.36 24.39 -17.24
CA ALA A 19 -85.68 25.60 -16.81
C ALA A 19 -86.02 25.95 -15.37
N SER A 20 -84.99 26.16 -14.57
CA SER A 20 -85.07 26.96 -13.36
C SER A 20 -83.75 27.75 -13.25
N ALA A 21 -83.85 29.05 -13.40
CA ALA A 21 -82.74 29.95 -13.21
C ALA A 21 -82.33 29.98 -11.73
N PRO A 22 -81.09 29.79 -11.39
CA PRO A 22 -80.60 30.16 -10.06
C PRO A 22 -80.08 31.59 -10.05
N LEU A 23 -80.48 32.30 -9.04
CA LEU A 23 -79.95 33.57 -8.59
C LEU A 23 -78.44 33.57 -8.56
N ALA A 24 -77.85 34.52 -9.30
CA ALA A 24 -76.45 34.79 -9.30
C ALA A 24 -76.03 35.34 -7.90
N ASN A 25 -75.50 34.45 -7.06
CA ASN A 25 -74.66 34.88 -5.97
C ASN A 25 -73.30 35.34 -6.53
N ALA A 26 -73.15 36.64 -6.72
CA ALA A 26 -71.88 37.29 -6.98
C ALA A 26 -71.07 37.18 -5.67
N GLN A 27 -70.45 36.03 -5.43
CA GLN A 27 -69.29 35.96 -4.55
C GLN A 27 -68.14 36.65 -5.29
N ALA A 28 -67.81 37.85 -4.77
CA ALA A 28 -66.61 38.53 -5.14
C ALA A 28 -65.41 37.56 -4.89
N GLN A 29 -64.93 36.86 -5.92
CA GLN A 29 -63.69 36.15 -5.91
C GLN A 29 -62.61 37.21 -5.68
N VAL A 30 -62.14 37.30 -4.42
CA VAL A 30 -60.89 37.97 -4.10
C VAL A 30 -59.84 37.24 -4.93
N ALA A 31 -59.38 37.84 -6.01
CA ALA A 31 -58.29 37.36 -6.81
C ALA A 31 -57.09 37.22 -5.87
N ALA A 32 -56.81 36.01 -5.42
CA ALA A 32 -55.59 35.71 -4.73
C ALA A 32 -54.46 36.03 -5.70
N SER A 33 -53.79 37.15 -5.52
CA SER A 33 -52.61 37.52 -6.28
C SER A 33 -51.58 36.44 -6.07
N THR A 34 -51.28 35.69 -7.13
CA THR A 34 -50.18 34.69 -7.12
C THR A 34 -48.90 35.36 -6.62
N PRO A 35 -48.23 34.82 -5.58
CA PRO A 35 -47.06 35.50 -5.03
C PRO A 35 -45.98 35.56 -6.12
N ARG A 36 -45.43 36.75 -6.33
CA ARG A 36 -44.34 36.99 -7.27
C ARG A 36 -43.04 36.48 -6.62
N MET A 37 -42.32 35.57 -7.29
CA MET A 37 -41.06 35.06 -6.78
C MET A 37 -39.91 36.04 -7.10
N VAL A 38 -39.09 36.34 -6.11
CA VAL A 38 -37.90 37.19 -6.22
C VAL A 38 -36.72 36.45 -5.63
N ASN A 39 -35.68 36.22 -6.46
CA ASN A 39 -34.42 35.63 -6.01
C ASN A 39 -33.41 36.75 -5.74
N LEU A 40 -32.85 36.77 -4.53
CA LEU A 40 -31.90 37.77 -4.06
C LEU A 40 -30.61 37.10 -3.59
N PRO A 41 -29.45 37.50 -4.09
CA PRO A 41 -28.19 37.17 -3.45
C PRO A 41 -28.11 37.76 -2.05
N ARG A 42 -27.54 37.07 -1.09
CA ARG A 42 -27.30 37.56 0.28
C ARG A 42 -26.55 38.91 0.24
N GLY A 43 -26.98 39.84 1.07
CA GLY A 43 -26.36 41.17 1.14
C GLY A 43 -26.73 42.13 0.00
N THR A 44 -27.64 41.70 -0.91
CA THR A 44 -28.14 42.58 -1.97
C THR A 44 -29.53 43.11 -1.66
N SER A 45 -29.88 44.23 -2.28
CA SER A 45 -31.18 44.83 -2.18
C SER A 45 -31.88 44.87 -3.51
N PHE A 46 -33.19 44.71 -3.48
CA PHE A 46 -34.07 44.80 -4.64
C PHE A 46 -35.22 45.76 -4.40
N ALA A 47 -35.37 46.76 -5.25
CA ALA A 47 -36.45 47.72 -5.15
C ALA A 47 -37.67 47.24 -5.95
N VAL A 48 -38.84 47.30 -5.33
CA VAL A 48 -40.14 46.92 -5.92
C VAL A 48 -41.06 48.12 -5.89
N ASP A 49 -41.64 48.46 -7.05
CA ASP A 49 -42.70 49.45 -7.16
C ASP A 49 -44.07 48.77 -6.99
N LEU A 50 -44.87 49.32 -6.09
CA LEU A 50 -46.20 48.84 -5.75
C LEU A 50 -47.29 49.49 -6.63
N PRO A 51 -48.36 48.75 -6.99
CA PRO A 51 -49.47 49.32 -7.77
C PRO A 51 -50.36 50.27 -6.99
N ALA A 52 -50.31 50.24 -5.66
CA ALA A 52 -51.08 51.10 -4.74
C ALA A 52 -50.23 51.50 -3.53
N ASP A 53 -50.70 52.51 -2.76
CA ASP A 53 -50.01 53.00 -1.59
C ASP A 53 -50.07 51.97 -0.46
N ALA A 54 -48.90 51.45 -0.05
CA ALA A 54 -48.74 50.53 1.08
C ALA A 54 -48.62 51.34 2.36
N ARG A 55 -49.31 50.82 3.39
CA ARG A 55 -49.23 51.39 4.75
C ARG A 55 -48.45 50.45 5.69
N ASP A 56 -48.54 49.15 5.46
CA ASP A 56 -47.91 48.15 6.31
C ASP A 56 -47.23 47.05 5.50
N VAL A 57 -46.13 46.46 6.08
CA VAL A 57 -45.34 45.41 5.50
C VAL A 57 -45.15 44.31 6.53
N ILE A 58 -45.53 43.09 6.16
CA ILE A 58 -45.35 41.92 7.02
C ILE A 58 -44.39 40.98 6.32
N VAL A 59 -43.23 40.69 6.97
CA VAL A 59 -42.26 39.68 6.53
C VAL A 59 -42.38 38.47 7.47
N SER A 60 -42.63 37.30 6.91
CA SER A 60 -42.85 36.09 7.69
C SER A 60 -41.59 35.62 8.46
N ASN A 61 -40.42 35.83 7.89
CA ASN A 61 -39.15 35.56 8.57
C ASN A 61 -38.15 36.70 8.36
N PRO A 62 -38.07 37.63 9.32
CA PRO A 62 -37.19 38.81 9.22
C PRO A 62 -35.70 38.47 9.32
N ARG A 63 -35.32 37.20 9.69
CA ARG A 63 -33.92 36.75 9.65
C ARG A 63 -33.44 36.46 8.24
N VAL A 64 -34.35 36.13 7.31
CA VAL A 64 -34.02 35.78 5.91
C VAL A 64 -33.99 37.04 5.05
N ALA A 65 -35.03 37.87 5.13
CA ALA A 65 -35.06 39.11 4.40
C ALA A 65 -35.79 40.18 5.21
N GLU A 66 -35.40 41.42 5.01
CA GLU A 66 -36.02 42.60 5.58
C GLU A 66 -36.59 43.46 4.46
N ALA A 67 -37.80 44.00 4.67
CA ALA A 67 -38.42 44.88 3.69
C ALA A 67 -38.63 46.26 4.32
N MET A 68 -38.10 47.28 3.67
CA MET A 68 -38.21 48.70 4.11
C MET A 68 -39.05 49.50 3.15
N LEU A 69 -40.02 50.25 3.66
CA LEU A 69 -40.85 51.16 2.89
C LEU A 69 -40.15 52.52 2.77
N HIS A 70 -39.68 52.86 1.56
CA HIS A 70 -39.00 54.12 1.29
C HIS A 70 -40.00 55.26 0.93
N SER A 71 -41.07 54.86 0.24
CA SER A 71 -42.18 55.72 -0.09
C SER A 71 -43.46 54.89 -0.17
N PRO A 72 -44.68 55.50 -0.14
CA PRO A 72 -45.91 54.72 -0.19
C PRO A 72 -46.02 53.69 -1.29
N ARG A 73 -45.27 53.87 -2.38
CA ARG A 73 -45.27 52.97 -3.56
C ARG A 73 -43.92 52.31 -3.87
N ARG A 74 -42.89 52.57 -3.04
CA ARG A 74 -41.57 51.99 -3.33
C ARG A 74 -40.96 51.32 -2.11
N ILE A 75 -40.65 50.05 -2.25
CA ILE A 75 -40.11 49.23 -1.17
C ILE A 75 -38.77 48.70 -1.61
N THR A 76 -37.87 48.59 -0.65
CA THR A 76 -36.59 47.90 -0.82
C THR A 76 -36.58 46.62 0.04
N VAL A 77 -36.37 45.47 -0.59
CA VAL A 77 -36.21 44.19 0.08
C VAL A 77 -34.72 43.87 0.12
N ILE A 78 -34.18 43.54 1.28
CA ILE A 78 -32.77 43.23 1.55
C ILE A 78 -32.68 41.78 1.96
N GLY A 79 -31.84 40.98 1.29
CA GLY A 79 -31.55 39.58 1.67
C GLY A 79 -30.50 39.54 2.80
N LEU A 80 -30.84 39.01 3.97
CA LEU A 80 -29.95 38.95 5.14
C LEU A 80 -29.27 37.58 5.29
N ALA A 81 -30.05 36.51 5.20
CA ALA A 81 -29.56 35.14 5.35
C ALA A 81 -30.21 34.21 4.30
N GLY A 82 -29.52 33.10 3.97
CA GLY A 82 -30.05 32.08 3.04
C GLY A 82 -31.37 31.49 3.54
N GLY A 83 -32.35 31.36 2.64
CA GLY A 83 -33.65 30.81 2.96
C GLY A 83 -34.77 31.39 2.11
N GLU A 84 -36.01 31.00 2.42
CA GLU A 84 -37.22 31.50 1.79
C GLU A 84 -38.10 32.21 2.83
N THR A 85 -38.71 33.34 2.43
CA THR A 85 -39.66 34.09 3.24
C THR A 85 -40.71 34.73 2.36
N ASP A 86 -41.90 34.92 2.90
CA ASP A 86 -42.96 35.65 2.24
C ASP A 86 -43.02 37.06 2.80
N ALA A 87 -43.13 38.06 1.91
CA ALA A 87 -43.37 39.47 2.27
C ALA A 87 -44.72 39.91 1.70
N VAL A 88 -45.61 40.37 2.55
CA VAL A 88 -46.96 40.79 2.19
C VAL A 88 -47.10 42.29 2.46
N PHE A 89 -47.59 43.02 1.49
CA PHE A 89 -47.77 44.45 1.53
C PHE A 89 -49.27 44.79 1.61
N LEU A 90 -49.63 45.62 2.58
CA LEU A 90 -51.02 45.91 2.90
C LEU A 90 -51.34 47.40 2.70
N ASP A 91 -52.56 47.71 2.25
CA ASP A 91 -53.10 49.07 2.15
C ASP A 91 -53.61 49.56 3.50
N ALA A 92 -54.15 50.85 3.58
CA ALA A 92 -54.69 51.40 4.75
C ALA A 92 -55.98 50.71 5.28
N ALA A 93 -56.61 49.88 4.44
CA ALA A 93 -57.77 49.06 4.78
C ALA A 93 -57.42 47.62 5.13
N GLY A 94 -56.12 47.25 5.22
CA GLY A 94 -55.64 45.89 5.50
C GLY A 94 -55.76 44.91 4.35
N ARG A 95 -55.98 45.37 3.13
CA ARG A 95 -56.07 44.50 1.93
C ARG A 95 -54.67 44.28 1.35
N THR A 96 -54.39 43.07 0.89
CA THR A 96 -53.11 42.70 0.26
C THR A 96 -52.96 43.40 -1.10
N ILE A 97 -51.95 44.24 -1.25
CA ILE A 97 -51.56 44.91 -2.49
C ILE A 97 -50.70 44.01 -3.33
N LEU A 98 -49.70 43.37 -2.70
CA LEU A 98 -48.73 42.48 -3.33
C LEU A 98 -48.26 41.44 -2.32
N ALA A 99 -48.11 40.21 -2.75
CA ALA A 99 -47.37 39.15 -2.03
C ALA A 99 -46.13 38.77 -2.83
N LEU A 100 -44.99 38.85 -2.15
CA LEU A 100 -43.69 38.41 -2.71
C LEU A 100 -43.22 37.19 -1.97
N ARG A 101 -42.78 36.19 -2.71
CA ARG A 101 -41.97 35.10 -2.17
C ARG A 101 -40.50 35.40 -2.46
N VAL A 102 -39.76 35.66 -1.41
CA VAL A 102 -38.34 36.05 -1.49
C VAL A 102 -37.49 34.85 -1.17
N ARG A 103 -36.66 34.44 -2.11
CA ARG A 103 -35.63 33.44 -1.92
C ARG A 103 -34.27 34.13 -1.88
N VAL A 104 -33.56 33.98 -0.78
CA VAL A 104 -32.24 34.54 -0.59
C VAL A 104 -31.22 33.39 -0.77
N ASP A 105 -30.36 33.54 -1.80
CA ASP A 105 -29.30 32.60 -2.06
C ASP A 105 -28.05 32.97 -1.25
N ALA A 106 -27.35 31.94 -0.74
CA ALA A 106 -26.16 32.09 0.13
C ALA A 106 -24.90 32.60 -0.60
N GLY A 107 -25.04 33.18 -1.79
CA GLY A 107 -23.90 33.75 -2.54
C GLY A 107 -23.06 32.72 -3.31
N THR A 108 -23.69 31.67 -3.78
CA THR A 108 -23.02 30.59 -4.56
C THR A 108 -22.39 31.08 -5.85
N SER A 109 -22.84 32.21 -6.44
CA SER A 109 -22.22 32.78 -7.63
C SER A 109 -20.76 33.17 -7.41
N ALA A 110 -20.44 33.80 -6.29
CA ALA A 110 -19.06 34.17 -5.94
C ALA A 110 -18.19 32.93 -5.67
N LEU A 111 -18.76 31.88 -5.08
CA LEU A 111 -18.08 30.61 -4.91
C LEU A 111 -17.84 29.93 -6.27
N GLN A 112 -18.85 29.92 -7.16
CA GLN A 112 -18.73 29.33 -8.50
C GLN A 112 -17.64 30.03 -9.33
N ASP A 113 -17.59 31.38 -9.29
CA ASP A 113 -16.54 32.16 -9.95
C ASP A 113 -15.15 31.89 -9.36
N THR A 114 -15.07 31.67 -8.05
CA THR A 114 -13.81 31.34 -7.37
C THR A 114 -13.36 29.93 -7.73
N LEU A 115 -14.27 28.96 -7.73
CA LEU A 115 -13.97 27.58 -8.13
C LEU A 115 -13.48 27.49 -9.57
N SER A 116 -14.15 28.18 -10.51
CA SER A 116 -13.75 28.18 -11.92
C SER A 116 -12.37 28.80 -12.15
N ARG A 117 -11.95 29.75 -11.33
CA ARG A 117 -10.68 30.45 -11.41
C ARG A 117 -9.52 29.69 -10.74
N VAL A 118 -9.78 29.09 -9.57
CA VAL A 118 -8.76 28.47 -8.74
C VAL A 118 -8.58 26.98 -9.03
N ALA A 119 -9.63 26.32 -9.53
CA ALA A 119 -9.64 24.90 -9.83
C ALA A 119 -10.19 24.64 -11.27
N PRO A 120 -9.47 25.01 -12.32
CA PRO A 120 -9.96 24.91 -13.71
C PRO A 120 -10.19 23.45 -14.19
N GLY A 121 -9.59 22.46 -13.54
CA GLY A 121 -9.79 21.02 -13.80
C GLY A 121 -11.04 20.43 -13.16
N VAL A 122 -11.83 21.23 -12.45
CA VAL A 122 -13.01 20.79 -11.70
C VAL A 122 -14.26 21.35 -12.34
N ASN A 123 -15.11 20.48 -12.87
CA ASN A 123 -16.43 20.89 -13.36
C ASN A 123 -17.46 20.68 -12.25
N VAL A 124 -17.47 21.58 -11.28
CA VAL A 124 -18.30 21.50 -10.08
C VAL A 124 -19.33 22.62 -10.08
N ARG A 125 -20.56 22.27 -9.73
CA ARG A 125 -21.65 23.19 -9.45
C ARG A 125 -21.86 23.27 -7.95
N ALA A 126 -21.89 24.46 -7.42
CA ALA A 126 -22.22 24.74 -6.03
C ALA A 126 -23.69 25.14 -5.89
N GLU A 127 -24.42 24.42 -5.07
CA GLU A 127 -25.83 24.72 -4.74
C GLU A 127 -25.94 25.03 -3.24
N ALA A 128 -26.62 26.13 -2.91
CA ALA A 128 -26.90 26.45 -1.53
C ALA A 128 -28.24 25.86 -1.10
N VAL A 129 -28.24 25.17 0.03
CA VAL A 129 -29.46 24.69 0.69
C VAL A 129 -29.42 25.19 2.12
N ASN A 130 -30.22 26.19 2.41
CA ASN A 130 -30.19 26.96 3.66
C ASN A 130 -28.76 27.53 3.88
N ASP A 131 -28.13 27.23 5.03
CA ASP A 131 -26.78 27.67 5.35
C ASP A 131 -25.68 26.71 4.89
N SER A 132 -26.05 25.59 4.23
CA SER A 132 -25.12 24.54 3.77
C SER A 132 -24.89 24.64 2.26
N ILE A 133 -23.71 24.22 1.81
CA ILE A 133 -23.33 24.18 0.39
C ILE A 133 -23.19 22.72 -0.03
N ILE A 134 -23.83 22.37 -1.14
CA ILE A 134 -23.70 21.08 -1.79
C ILE A 134 -22.84 21.29 -3.04
N LEU A 135 -21.75 20.54 -3.15
CA LEU A 135 -20.91 20.50 -4.34
C LEU A 135 -21.26 19.26 -5.15
N THR A 136 -21.67 19.43 -6.39
CA THR A 136 -21.97 18.35 -7.34
C THR A 136 -21.15 18.53 -8.62
N GLY A 137 -20.82 17.45 -9.30
CA GLY A 137 -20.08 17.50 -10.55
C GLY A 137 -18.96 16.50 -10.63
N THR A 138 -17.92 16.80 -11.42
CA THR A 138 -16.79 15.92 -11.65
C THR A 138 -15.47 16.65 -11.43
N ALA A 139 -14.51 15.98 -10.78
CA ALA A 139 -13.14 16.41 -10.65
C ALA A 139 -12.20 15.42 -11.35
N SER A 140 -11.04 15.87 -11.81
CA SER A 140 -10.05 15.02 -12.45
C SER A 140 -9.23 14.20 -11.46
N SER A 141 -9.17 14.66 -10.18
CA SER A 141 -8.47 13.92 -9.12
C SER A 141 -9.14 14.09 -7.75
N PRO A 142 -8.94 13.15 -6.81
CA PRO A 142 -9.42 13.30 -5.43
C PRO A 142 -8.88 14.56 -4.76
N ALA A 143 -7.61 14.93 -5.01
CA ALA A 143 -6.99 16.11 -4.44
C ALA A 143 -7.67 17.41 -4.90
N GLU A 144 -8.17 17.45 -6.14
CA GLU A 144 -8.94 18.59 -6.64
C GLU A 144 -10.33 18.65 -6.04
N ALA A 145 -11.00 17.51 -5.85
CA ALA A 145 -12.29 17.46 -5.15
C ALA A 145 -12.18 17.94 -3.71
N ASP A 146 -11.13 17.54 -2.98
CA ASP A 146 -10.87 18.01 -1.61
C ASP A 146 -10.53 19.50 -1.58
N ARG A 147 -9.76 20.00 -2.54
CA ARG A 147 -9.47 21.44 -2.66
C ARG A 147 -10.73 22.23 -2.91
N ALA A 148 -11.62 21.76 -3.78
CA ALA A 148 -12.91 22.40 -4.02
C ALA A 148 -13.77 22.43 -2.75
N ALA A 149 -13.79 21.34 -1.97
CA ALA A 149 -14.50 21.28 -0.69
C ALA A 149 -13.92 22.25 0.36
N GLN A 150 -12.59 22.40 0.42
CA GLN A 150 -11.91 23.35 1.29
C GLN A 150 -12.23 24.78 0.90
N ILE A 151 -12.23 25.12 -0.40
CA ILE A 151 -12.63 26.45 -0.89
C ILE A 151 -14.09 26.73 -0.49
N ALA A 152 -14.99 25.78 -0.73
CA ALA A 152 -16.40 25.93 -0.38
C ALA A 152 -16.62 26.13 1.14
N SER A 153 -15.81 25.49 1.97
CA SER A 153 -15.90 25.64 3.43
C SER A 153 -15.60 27.06 3.91
N ALA A 154 -14.78 27.81 3.18
CA ALA A 154 -14.50 29.22 3.48
C ALA A 154 -15.67 30.14 3.17
N PHE A 155 -16.64 29.73 2.35
CA PHE A 155 -17.84 30.49 2.01
C PHE A 155 -19.04 30.16 2.91
N VAL A 156 -18.96 29.09 3.70
CA VAL A 156 -20.00 28.71 4.64
C VAL A 156 -19.92 29.60 5.90
N THR A 157 -21.02 30.22 6.27
CA THR A 157 -21.12 31.03 7.46
C THR A 157 -22.25 30.50 8.35
N GLY A 158 -22.19 30.77 9.66
CA GLY A 158 -23.33 30.49 10.56
C GLY A 158 -23.47 29.01 10.98
N GLY A 159 -22.44 28.16 10.84
CA GLY A 159 -22.52 26.75 11.28
C GLY A 159 -23.04 25.76 10.22
N GLY A 160 -23.23 26.20 8.98
CA GLY A 160 -23.55 25.33 7.84
C GLY A 160 -22.43 24.34 7.53
N LYS A 161 -22.74 23.31 6.74
CA LYS A 161 -21.80 22.25 6.33
C LYS A 161 -21.63 22.24 4.82
N VAL A 162 -20.44 21.83 4.37
CA VAL A 162 -20.21 21.50 2.96
C VAL A 162 -20.44 20.00 2.76
N MET A 163 -21.36 19.68 1.84
CA MET A 163 -21.58 18.31 1.38
C MET A 163 -20.85 18.13 0.05
N ASN A 164 -19.80 17.34 0.06
CA ASN A 164 -19.02 17.02 -1.14
C ASN A 164 -19.63 15.78 -1.83
N LEU A 165 -20.31 15.99 -2.96
CA LEU A 165 -20.85 14.97 -3.84
C LEU A 165 -20.16 15.00 -5.21
N ILE A 166 -18.91 15.46 -5.26
CA ILE A 166 -18.10 15.48 -6.46
C ILE A 166 -17.68 14.05 -6.79
N SER A 167 -17.98 13.59 -7.98
CA SER A 167 -17.47 12.32 -8.51
C SER A 167 -16.13 12.55 -9.18
N VAL A 168 -15.15 11.69 -8.92
CA VAL A 168 -13.87 11.75 -9.61
C VAL A 168 -14.03 11.07 -10.97
N ALA A 169 -13.85 11.85 -12.05
CA ALA A 169 -13.95 11.35 -13.42
C ALA A 169 -12.64 10.65 -13.79
N GLY A 170 -12.72 9.36 -14.09
CA GLY A 170 -11.57 8.55 -14.43
C GLY A 170 -10.83 8.10 -13.18
N SER A 171 -11.16 6.92 -12.68
CA SER A 171 -10.34 6.29 -11.66
C SER A 171 -9.06 5.78 -12.32
N ASP A 172 -8.05 6.66 -12.44
CA ASP A 172 -6.72 6.21 -12.82
C ASP A 172 -6.30 5.09 -11.88
N GLN A 173 -5.86 3.99 -12.45
CA GLN A 173 -5.29 2.90 -11.69
C GLN A 173 -3.77 2.99 -11.75
N VAL A 174 -3.15 2.74 -10.63
CA VAL A 174 -1.69 2.71 -10.51
C VAL A 174 -1.24 1.31 -10.15
N THR A 175 -0.40 0.75 -11.01
CA THR A 175 0.32 -0.49 -10.69
C THR A 175 1.68 -0.13 -10.11
N LEU A 176 1.95 -0.68 -8.95
CA LEU A 176 3.25 -0.60 -8.29
C LEU A 176 3.95 -1.95 -8.43
N ARG A 177 5.17 -1.93 -8.97
CA ARG A 177 6.11 -3.05 -8.93
C ARG A 177 7.20 -2.72 -7.92
N VAL A 178 7.41 -3.60 -6.98
CA VAL A 178 8.52 -3.48 -6.03
C VAL A 178 9.50 -4.61 -6.30
N ARG A 179 10.79 -4.29 -6.30
CA ARG A 179 11.86 -5.27 -6.43
C ARG A 179 12.75 -5.18 -5.20
N VAL A 180 12.75 -6.25 -4.40
CA VAL A 180 13.63 -6.40 -3.24
C VAL A 180 14.70 -7.40 -3.60
N VAL A 181 15.95 -6.95 -3.66
CA VAL A 181 17.11 -7.78 -3.99
C VAL A 181 18.06 -7.77 -2.81
N GLU A 182 18.40 -8.96 -2.34
CA GLU A 182 19.41 -9.16 -1.31
C GLU A 182 20.48 -10.10 -1.83
N VAL A 183 21.72 -9.69 -1.69
CA VAL A 183 22.88 -10.51 -2.04
C VAL A 183 23.74 -10.68 -0.79
N GLN A 184 23.96 -11.93 -0.41
CA GLN A 184 24.84 -12.29 0.69
C GLN A 184 26.06 -12.99 0.14
N ARG A 185 27.24 -12.48 0.46
CA ARG A 185 28.52 -13.09 0.12
C ARG A 185 29.20 -13.55 1.41
N SER A 186 29.75 -14.72 1.39
CA SER A 186 30.53 -15.24 2.51
C SER A 186 31.85 -15.81 2.03
N ALA A 187 32.93 -15.52 2.73
CA ALA A 187 34.23 -16.12 2.48
C ALA A 187 34.82 -16.62 3.79
N ILE A 188 35.15 -17.90 3.80
CA ILE A 188 35.77 -18.58 4.93
C ILE A 188 37.13 -19.10 4.49
N LYS A 189 38.17 -18.75 5.23
CA LYS A 189 39.54 -19.28 4.98
C LYS A 189 40.13 -19.76 6.28
N GLN A 190 40.51 -21.01 6.31
CA GLN A 190 41.15 -21.66 7.45
C GLN A 190 42.48 -22.24 6.99
N LEU A 191 43.54 -21.91 7.71
CA LEU A 191 44.87 -22.46 7.49
C LEU A 191 45.54 -22.72 8.82
N GLY A 192 45.93 -23.96 9.07
CA GLY A 192 46.61 -24.31 10.31
C GLY A 192 47.53 -25.51 10.13
N PHE A 193 48.46 -25.65 11.03
CA PHE A 193 49.42 -26.73 11.05
C PHE A 193 49.35 -27.45 12.37
N ASP A 194 49.16 -28.78 12.32
CA ASP A 194 49.34 -29.65 13.46
C ASP A 194 50.76 -30.23 13.39
N THR A 195 51.53 -29.97 14.42
CA THR A 195 52.89 -30.54 14.51
C THR A 195 53.02 -31.23 15.85
N GLN A 196 53.52 -32.47 15.81
CA GLN A 196 53.84 -33.21 17.02
C GLN A 196 55.22 -33.82 16.87
N ALA A 197 56.06 -33.64 17.85
CA ALA A 197 57.39 -34.22 17.90
C ALA A 197 57.67 -34.74 19.32
N ILE A 198 58.28 -35.88 19.39
CA ILE A 198 58.83 -36.36 20.66
C ILE A 198 60.24 -35.74 20.82
N VAL A 199 60.36 -34.87 21.80
CA VAL A 199 61.60 -34.04 22.00
C VAL A 199 62.58 -34.76 22.95
N GLY A 200 62.12 -35.66 23.77
CA GLY A 200 62.94 -36.36 24.76
C GLY A 200 62.23 -37.46 25.51
N ARG A 201 63.00 -38.30 26.13
CA ARG A 201 62.50 -39.35 27.05
C ARG A 201 63.38 -39.41 28.32
N LEU A 202 62.73 -39.52 29.43
CA LEU A 202 63.36 -39.76 30.71
C LEU A 202 62.70 -40.96 31.39
N GLY A 203 63.32 -42.14 31.37
CA GLY A 203 62.67 -43.37 31.81
C GLY A 203 61.44 -43.70 30.94
N ASP A 204 60.30 -43.90 31.57
CA ASP A 204 59.02 -44.16 30.91
C ASP A 204 58.26 -42.87 30.51
N THR A 205 58.80 -41.71 30.87
CA THR A 205 58.18 -40.43 30.57
C THR A 205 58.64 -39.89 29.21
N ARG A 206 57.71 -39.60 28.32
CA ARG A 206 57.95 -39.01 26.96
C ARG A 206 57.61 -37.52 27.00
N PHE A 207 58.51 -36.70 26.51
CA PHE A 207 58.26 -35.25 26.34
C PHE A 207 57.80 -35.03 24.91
N LEU A 208 56.54 -34.62 24.78
CA LEU A 208 55.92 -34.31 23.53
C LEU A 208 55.84 -32.76 23.37
N LEU A 209 56.35 -32.26 22.29
CA LEU A 209 56.10 -30.89 21.86
C LEU A 209 55.18 -30.95 20.63
N GLY A 210 54.02 -30.28 20.75
CA GLY A 210 53.05 -30.29 19.69
C GLY A 210 52.27 -28.98 19.64
N ASN A 211 51.87 -28.59 18.44
CA ASN A 211 50.91 -27.53 18.17
C ASN A 211 49.72 -28.12 17.45
N THR A 212 48.53 -27.84 17.90
CA THR A 212 47.27 -28.25 17.26
C THR A 212 46.61 -27.01 16.66
N ALA A 213 46.29 -27.13 15.36
CA ALA A 213 45.58 -26.04 14.70
C ALA A 213 44.22 -25.80 15.34
N THR A 214 43.99 -24.55 15.74
CA THR A 214 42.73 -24.05 16.35
C THR A 214 42.04 -23.12 15.38
N PHE A 215 40.69 -23.18 15.34
CA PHE A 215 39.88 -22.38 14.47
C PHE A 215 38.75 -21.71 15.32
N GLY A 216 39.12 -20.60 15.95
CA GLY A 216 38.28 -19.96 16.98
C GLY A 216 37.05 -19.23 16.45
N VAL A 217 37.03 -18.85 15.18
CA VAL A 217 35.91 -18.13 14.56
C VAL A 217 34.82 -19.10 14.12
N ASN A 218 35.19 -20.23 13.50
CA ASN A 218 34.28 -21.17 12.87
C ASN A 218 34.11 -22.46 13.67
N GLY A 219 34.75 -22.60 14.83
CA GLY A 219 34.54 -23.68 15.78
C GLY A 219 35.22 -25.01 15.44
N GLY A 220 36.02 -25.09 14.39
CA GLY A 220 36.71 -26.27 13.95
C GLY A 220 37.00 -26.25 12.46
N LEU A 221 37.73 -27.26 11.93
CA LEU A 221 37.90 -27.37 10.50
C LEU A 221 36.59 -27.80 9.84
N LEU A 222 36.02 -26.90 9.01
CA LEU A 222 34.70 -27.11 8.38
C LEU A 222 34.75 -28.10 7.21
N GLY A 223 35.96 -28.49 6.78
CA GLY A 223 36.20 -29.39 5.64
C GLY A 223 37.55 -29.10 5.02
N GLY A 224 37.80 -29.58 3.84
CA GLY A 224 39.03 -29.28 3.10
C GLY A 224 40.06 -30.43 3.12
N ILE A 225 41.30 -30.09 2.77
CA ILE A 225 42.38 -31.03 2.63
C ILE A 225 43.18 -31.12 3.94
N THR A 226 43.29 -32.31 4.49
CA THR A 226 44.24 -32.59 5.56
C THR A 226 45.32 -33.47 4.96
N GLY A 227 46.51 -32.91 4.80
CA GLY A 227 47.66 -33.65 4.32
C GLY A 227 48.74 -33.71 5.41
N GLY A 228 49.34 -34.82 5.64
CA GLY A 228 50.36 -34.93 6.69
C GLY A 228 51.42 -35.96 6.37
N VAL A 229 52.58 -35.76 7.01
CA VAL A 229 53.69 -36.74 6.99
C VAL A 229 53.83 -37.22 8.43
N SER A 230 53.67 -38.50 8.65
CA SER A 230 54.02 -39.14 9.90
C SER A 230 55.19 -40.10 9.69
N ARG A 231 56.18 -40.01 10.51
CA ARG A 231 57.27 -40.98 10.54
C ARG A 231 57.09 -41.83 11.77
N ASP A 232 56.74 -43.10 11.55
CA ASP A 232 56.71 -44.11 12.55
C ASP A 232 57.80 -45.15 12.20
N THR A 233 58.86 -45.14 12.95
CA THR A 233 59.91 -46.12 12.79
C THR A 233 59.68 -47.23 13.83
N THR A 234 58.93 -48.24 13.47
CA THR A 234 58.87 -49.50 14.22
C THR A 234 60.14 -50.26 13.93
N LEU A 235 61.09 -50.18 14.82
CA LEU A 235 62.17 -51.18 14.79
C LEU A 235 61.65 -52.47 15.43
N ASN A 236 61.41 -53.48 14.62
CA ASN A 236 61.28 -54.84 15.04
C ASN A 236 62.59 -55.28 15.69
N GLY A 237 62.79 -55.04 16.95
CA GLY A 237 63.92 -55.43 17.73
C GLY A 237 63.51 -55.69 19.16
N THR A 238 63.54 -56.95 19.58
CA THR A 238 63.38 -57.50 20.93
C THR A 238 64.47 -56.96 21.86
N GLN A 239 64.59 -55.68 22.08
CA GLN A 239 65.43 -55.12 23.14
C GLN A 239 64.58 -54.14 24.00
N PRO A 240 64.46 -54.42 25.32
CA PRO A 240 63.83 -53.48 26.19
C PRO A 240 64.69 -52.24 26.29
N GLY A 241 64.23 -51.13 25.70
CA GLY A 241 64.87 -49.81 25.87
C GLY A 241 65.18 -49.00 24.63
N SER A 242 65.03 -49.54 23.40
CA SER A 242 65.25 -48.81 22.15
C SER A 242 63.94 -48.45 21.44
N GLU A 243 63.12 -47.62 22.07
CA GLU A 243 62.05 -46.95 21.38
C GLU A 243 62.59 -45.66 20.75
N ASP A 244 62.39 -45.54 19.46
CA ASP A 244 62.91 -44.42 18.66
C ASP A 244 62.42 -43.07 19.16
N LEU A 245 63.39 -42.19 19.42
CA LEU A 245 63.21 -40.77 19.73
C LEU A 245 62.74 -39.92 18.53
N ASN A 246 62.44 -40.56 17.40
CA ASN A 246 62.17 -39.84 16.14
C ASN A 246 60.73 -39.99 15.65
N LYS A 247 59.76 -39.99 16.54
CA LYS A 247 58.34 -39.90 16.15
C LYS A 247 57.93 -38.43 15.99
N GLY A 248 57.67 -38.02 14.80
CA GLY A 248 57.14 -36.71 14.49
C GLY A 248 56.01 -36.79 13.45
N SER A 249 54.97 -36.02 13.61
CA SER A 249 53.93 -35.83 12.61
C SER A 249 53.73 -34.34 12.34
N ALA A 250 53.60 -34.01 11.07
CA ALA A 250 53.22 -32.68 10.65
C ALA A 250 52.03 -32.78 9.66
N THR A 251 50.94 -32.10 10.02
CA THR A 251 49.72 -32.12 9.20
C THR A 251 49.31 -30.70 8.86
N ILE A 252 49.04 -30.45 7.60
CA ILE A 252 48.49 -29.18 7.11
C ILE A 252 46.98 -29.33 7.03
N LYS A 253 46.27 -28.37 7.58
CA LYS A 253 44.80 -28.21 7.50
C LYS A 253 44.51 -26.92 6.76
N ALA A 254 43.94 -27.03 5.57
CA ALA A 254 43.59 -25.89 4.74
C ALA A 254 42.18 -26.05 4.21
N PHE A 255 41.40 -24.97 4.33
CA PHE A 255 40.02 -24.89 3.86
C PHE A 255 39.70 -23.52 3.33
N GLU A 256 39.08 -23.43 2.17
CA GLU A 256 38.54 -22.19 1.63
C GLU A 256 37.13 -22.49 1.07
N ARG A 257 36.21 -21.63 1.42
CA ARG A 257 34.82 -21.63 0.94
C ARG A 257 34.41 -20.25 0.58
N VAL A 258 33.84 -20.08 -0.61
CA VAL A 258 33.14 -18.83 -1.02
C VAL A 258 31.70 -19.20 -1.27
N GLY A 259 30.79 -18.49 -0.61
CA GLY A 259 29.36 -18.64 -0.76
C GLY A 259 28.75 -17.37 -1.33
N LEU A 260 27.76 -17.54 -2.22
CA LEU A 260 26.94 -16.46 -2.74
C LEU A 260 25.47 -16.89 -2.68
N VAL A 261 24.66 -16.10 -2.03
CA VAL A 261 23.20 -16.28 -1.96
C VAL A 261 22.55 -15.03 -2.51
N ARG A 262 21.61 -15.17 -3.43
CA ARG A 262 20.79 -14.07 -3.95
C ARG A 262 19.34 -14.37 -3.69
N THR A 263 18.67 -13.46 -2.99
CA THR A 263 17.22 -13.50 -2.78
C THR A 263 16.59 -12.38 -3.58
N LEU A 264 15.53 -12.72 -4.33
CA LEU A 264 14.77 -11.77 -5.14
C LEU A 264 13.30 -11.93 -4.82
N ALA A 265 12.62 -10.83 -4.48
CA ALA A 265 11.18 -10.78 -4.34
C ALA A 265 10.63 -9.61 -5.17
N GLU A 266 9.64 -9.88 -6.01
CA GLU A 266 9.02 -8.89 -6.89
C GLU A 266 7.49 -8.85 -6.74
N PRO A 267 6.94 -8.31 -5.64
CA PRO A 267 5.51 -8.14 -5.52
C PRO A 267 5.01 -7.02 -6.43
N ASN A 268 3.87 -7.28 -7.08
CA ASN A 268 3.15 -6.33 -7.92
C ASN A 268 1.74 -6.15 -7.38
N LEU A 269 1.26 -4.92 -7.34
CA LEU A 269 -0.07 -4.62 -6.82
C LEU A 269 -0.65 -3.41 -7.56
N THR A 270 -1.94 -3.44 -7.86
CA THR A 270 -2.65 -2.35 -8.52
C THR A 270 -3.71 -1.79 -7.59
N SER A 271 -3.81 -0.47 -7.53
CA SER A 271 -4.82 0.26 -6.75
C SER A 271 -5.41 1.40 -7.56
N VAL A 272 -6.61 1.80 -7.18
CA VAL A 272 -7.24 3.02 -7.67
C VAL A 272 -6.58 4.25 -7.05
N ASN A 273 -6.51 5.34 -7.79
CA ASN A 273 -5.98 6.62 -7.33
C ASN A 273 -6.62 7.06 -6.00
N GLY A 274 -5.80 7.31 -4.98
CA GLY A 274 -6.21 7.71 -3.63
C GLY A 274 -6.55 6.56 -2.66
N GLU A 275 -6.76 5.33 -3.16
CA GLU A 275 -7.12 4.19 -2.32
C GLU A 275 -5.90 3.36 -1.91
N ALA A 276 -5.93 2.86 -0.67
CA ALA A 276 -4.87 1.98 -0.17
C ALA A 276 -5.15 0.53 -0.57
N ALA A 277 -4.12 -0.14 -1.06
CA ALA A 277 -4.15 -1.57 -1.33
C ALA A 277 -3.06 -2.30 -0.55
N SER A 278 -3.30 -3.57 -0.22
CA SER A 278 -2.33 -4.43 0.46
C SER A 278 -2.34 -5.83 -0.14
N PHE A 279 -1.17 -6.43 -0.19
CA PHE A 279 -0.92 -7.78 -0.66
C PHE A 279 0.06 -8.47 0.28
N LEU A 280 -0.20 -9.75 0.61
CA LEU A 280 0.70 -10.58 1.39
C LEU A 280 0.78 -11.95 0.74
N ALA A 281 1.98 -12.37 0.37
CA ALA A 281 2.28 -13.71 -0.10
C ALA A 281 3.22 -14.38 0.90
N GLY A 282 2.74 -15.40 1.61
CA GLY A 282 3.49 -16.06 2.65
C GLY A 282 2.65 -17.09 3.40
N GLY A 283 2.94 -17.26 4.68
CA GLY A 283 2.23 -18.14 5.59
C GLY A 283 2.08 -17.52 6.97
N GLU A 284 1.63 -18.32 7.89
CA GLU A 284 1.54 -17.93 9.30
C GLU A 284 2.31 -18.93 10.16
N PHE A 285 3.00 -18.46 11.19
CA PHE A 285 3.68 -19.33 12.13
C PHE A 285 3.14 -19.14 13.55
N PRO A 286 3.05 -20.22 14.32
CA PRO A 286 2.50 -20.20 15.66
C PRO A 286 3.51 -19.61 16.66
N VAL A 287 3.07 -18.62 17.43
CA VAL A 287 3.85 -18.02 18.53
C VAL A 287 3.09 -18.25 19.83
N PRO A 288 3.70 -18.83 20.85
CA PRO A 288 3.08 -18.95 22.17
C PRO A 288 2.76 -17.56 22.72
N SER A 289 1.50 -17.27 23.01
CA SER A 289 1.04 -15.98 23.52
C SER A 289 0.79 -15.97 25.02
N GLY A 290 0.72 -17.15 25.64
CA GLY A 290 0.47 -17.28 27.08
C GLY A 290 0.06 -18.69 27.46
N ARG A 291 -0.45 -18.82 28.68
CA ARG A 291 -1.09 -20.06 29.18
C ARG A 291 -2.51 -19.69 29.62
N ASP A 292 -3.45 -20.56 29.32
CA ASP A 292 -4.81 -20.41 29.81
C ASP A 292 -4.89 -20.80 31.32
N GLN A 293 -6.09 -20.65 31.90
CA GLN A 293 -6.34 -20.99 33.31
C GLN A 293 -6.10 -22.48 33.65
N ASN A 294 -6.06 -23.34 32.63
CA ASN A 294 -5.82 -24.78 32.77
C ASN A 294 -4.34 -25.14 32.52
N GLY A 295 -3.47 -24.13 32.31
CA GLY A 295 -2.03 -24.33 32.06
C GLY A 295 -1.69 -24.72 30.61
N GLN A 296 -2.68 -24.75 29.71
CA GLN A 296 -2.45 -25.01 28.29
C GLN A 296 -1.83 -23.80 27.60
N ILE A 297 -0.92 -24.04 26.65
CA ILE A 297 -0.26 -22.99 25.90
C ILE A 297 -1.25 -22.46 24.87
N THR A 298 -1.56 -21.17 24.95
CA THR A 298 -2.29 -20.45 23.90
C THR A 298 -1.32 -20.00 22.83
N VAL A 299 -1.73 -20.14 21.58
CA VAL A 299 -0.91 -19.84 20.40
C VAL A 299 -1.56 -18.72 19.59
N ALA A 300 -0.77 -17.70 19.27
CA ALA A 300 -1.15 -16.67 18.31
C ALA A 300 -0.41 -16.90 17.00
N TYR A 301 -1.12 -16.86 15.89
CA TYR A 301 -0.53 -16.97 14.57
C TYR A 301 -0.05 -15.60 14.09
N LYS A 302 1.19 -15.52 13.62
CA LYS A 302 1.77 -14.31 13.04
C LYS A 302 2.11 -14.54 11.59
N PRO A 303 1.65 -13.67 10.67
CA PRO A 303 1.97 -13.79 9.25
C PRO A 303 3.45 -13.49 9.00
N PHE A 304 4.01 -14.19 8.01
CA PHE A 304 5.34 -13.95 7.46
C PHE A 304 5.30 -14.11 5.95
N GLY A 305 6.28 -13.56 5.25
CA GLY A 305 6.39 -13.63 3.80
C GLY A 305 6.68 -12.27 3.18
N VAL A 306 6.25 -12.06 1.95
CA VAL A 306 6.41 -10.82 1.19
C VAL A 306 5.13 -10.01 1.27
N GLY A 307 5.18 -8.89 1.97
CA GLY A 307 4.08 -7.95 2.15
C GLY A 307 4.33 -6.65 1.39
N LEU A 308 3.34 -6.16 0.68
CA LEU A 308 3.33 -4.86 0.02
C LEU A 308 2.02 -4.15 0.35
N SER A 309 2.12 -2.93 0.84
CA SER A 309 0.98 -2.03 1.00
C SER A 309 1.35 -0.67 0.44
N PHE A 310 0.46 -0.07 -0.33
CA PHE A 310 0.71 1.24 -0.89
C PHE A 310 -0.58 2.04 -1.09
N ARG A 311 -0.43 3.36 -1.14
CA ARG A 311 -1.47 4.31 -1.51
C ARG A 311 -0.90 5.25 -2.57
N PRO A 312 -1.42 5.21 -3.81
CA PRO A 312 -1.02 6.13 -4.87
C PRO A 312 -1.88 7.38 -4.86
N ILE A 313 -1.29 8.52 -5.21
CA ILE A 313 -1.99 9.77 -5.54
C ILE A 313 -1.41 10.26 -6.86
N VAL A 314 -2.20 10.23 -7.92
CA VAL A 314 -1.81 10.77 -9.23
C VAL A 314 -1.97 12.30 -9.18
N LEU A 315 -0.85 12.99 -9.38
CA LEU A 315 -0.77 14.43 -9.45
C LEU A 315 -0.92 14.91 -10.90
N SER A 316 -1.00 16.21 -11.10
CA SER A 316 -0.94 16.81 -12.43
C SER A 316 0.33 16.37 -13.18
N GLU A 317 0.25 16.28 -14.52
CA GLU A 317 1.37 15.90 -15.40
C GLU A 317 1.84 14.45 -15.30
N GLY A 318 0.98 13.53 -14.81
CA GLY A 318 1.31 12.09 -14.75
C GLY A 318 2.35 11.72 -13.71
N ARG A 319 2.63 12.59 -12.75
CA ARG A 319 3.43 12.27 -11.57
C ARG A 319 2.59 11.52 -10.56
N ILE A 320 3.20 10.56 -9.90
CA ILE A 320 2.55 9.70 -8.92
C ILE A 320 3.26 9.88 -7.59
N SER A 321 2.53 10.35 -6.58
CA SER A 321 2.98 10.33 -5.19
C SER A 321 2.56 8.99 -4.58
N LEU A 322 3.51 8.28 -3.99
CA LEU A 322 3.34 6.93 -3.47
C LEU A 322 3.73 6.88 -2.00
N GLN A 323 2.79 6.49 -1.16
CA GLN A 323 3.11 6.01 0.17
C GLN A 323 3.24 4.49 0.11
N VAL A 324 4.44 3.96 0.30
CA VAL A 324 4.77 2.54 0.12
C VAL A 324 5.30 1.95 1.41
N LYS A 325 4.76 0.79 1.77
CA LYS A 325 5.25 -0.05 2.86
C LYS A 325 5.54 -1.45 2.32
N VAL A 326 6.80 -1.83 2.40
CA VAL A 326 7.31 -3.14 1.95
C VAL A 326 7.85 -3.89 3.14
N GLU A 327 7.49 -5.16 3.23
CA GLU A 327 7.98 -6.06 4.26
C GLU A 327 8.34 -7.41 3.62
N VAL A 328 9.55 -7.89 3.87
CA VAL A 328 9.99 -9.25 3.55
C VAL A 328 10.41 -9.91 4.85
N SER A 329 9.72 -10.97 5.20
CA SER A 329 9.98 -11.72 6.44
C SER A 329 10.14 -13.21 6.15
N GLU A 330 11.15 -13.80 6.75
CA GLU A 330 11.56 -15.20 6.57
C GLU A 330 11.78 -15.87 7.91
N LEU A 331 11.41 -17.14 8.00
CA LEU A 331 11.71 -17.94 9.18
C LEU A 331 13.20 -18.32 9.18
N THR A 332 13.86 -18.13 10.31
CA THR A 332 15.27 -18.44 10.47
C THR A 332 15.50 -19.28 11.74
N PRO A 333 16.44 -20.23 11.73
CA PRO A 333 16.84 -20.93 12.96
C PRO A 333 17.57 -20.00 13.95
N GLN A 334 18.14 -18.91 13.45
CA GLN A 334 18.83 -17.92 14.27
C GLN A 334 17.82 -17.11 15.09
N GLY A 335 18.08 -16.96 16.39
CA GLY A 335 17.15 -16.29 17.31
C GLY A 335 15.89 -17.10 17.65
N GLY A 336 15.87 -18.38 17.30
CA GLY A 336 14.80 -19.30 17.68
C GLY A 336 14.77 -19.55 19.19
N LEU A 337 13.59 -19.83 19.72
CA LEU A 337 13.35 -20.18 21.12
C LEU A 337 13.07 -21.67 21.24
N THR A 338 13.84 -22.36 22.10
CA THR A 338 13.56 -23.75 22.45
C THR A 338 12.91 -23.79 23.81
N ILE A 339 11.67 -24.23 23.90
CA ILE A 339 10.90 -24.40 25.11
C ILE A 339 11.09 -25.83 25.57
N GLY A 340 11.47 -26.03 26.86
CA GLY A 340 11.71 -27.35 27.44
C GLY A 340 13.02 -28.00 26.95
N ALA A 341 14.06 -27.22 26.72
CA ALA A 341 15.37 -27.75 26.32
C ALA A 341 15.84 -28.84 27.36
N GLY A 342 16.24 -30.00 26.84
CA GLY A 342 16.65 -31.14 27.66
C GLY A 342 15.52 -32.10 28.06
N THR A 343 14.29 -31.86 27.64
CA THR A 343 13.17 -32.79 27.84
C THR A 343 12.78 -33.46 26.53
N PRO A 344 12.16 -34.66 26.55
CA PRO A 344 11.64 -35.34 25.34
C PRO A 344 10.56 -34.53 24.61
N SER A 345 9.98 -33.52 25.27
CA SER A 345 8.93 -32.65 24.75
C SER A 345 9.45 -31.25 24.35
N ALA A 346 10.73 -31.11 24.03
CA ALA A 346 11.29 -29.83 23.60
C ALA A 346 10.66 -29.37 22.29
N VAL A 347 10.13 -28.17 22.28
CA VAL A 347 9.57 -27.51 21.10
C VAL A 347 10.51 -26.37 20.68
N SER A 348 11.06 -26.46 19.48
CA SER A 348 11.87 -25.39 18.89
C SER A 348 11.01 -24.51 18.00
N LEU A 349 10.99 -23.22 18.31
CA LEU A 349 10.32 -22.18 17.53
C LEU A 349 11.36 -21.40 16.73
N PRO A 350 11.21 -21.25 15.42
CA PRO A 350 12.12 -20.46 14.61
C PRO A 350 12.04 -18.98 14.97
N GLY A 351 13.12 -18.26 14.76
CA GLY A 351 13.12 -16.80 14.76
C GLY A 351 12.53 -16.24 13.47
N LEU A 352 12.23 -14.95 13.46
CA LEU A 352 11.77 -14.23 12.29
C LEU A 352 12.81 -13.16 11.89
N SER A 353 13.34 -13.28 10.69
CA SER A 353 14.17 -12.24 10.05
C SER A 353 13.25 -11.33 9.26
N VAL A 354 13.27 -10.02 9.54
CA VAL A 354 12.35 -9.04 8.94
C VAL A 354 13.13 -7.92 8.30
N ARG A 355 12.80 -7.60 7.06
CA ARG A 355 13.26 -6.42 6.33
C ARG A 355 12.04 -5.59 5.99
N ARG A 356 11.96 -4.38 6.55
CA ARG A 356 10.81 -3.48 6.39
C ARG A 356 11.27 -2.11 5.97
N SER A 357 10.57 -1.54 5.00
CA SER A 357 10.75 -0.16 4.56
C SER A 357 9.40 0.52 4.42
N GLU A 358 9.28 1.75 4.90
CA GLU A 358 8.08 2.57 4.78
C GLU A 358 8.51 3.98 4.36
N ASN A 359 8.09 4.39 3.17
CA ASN A 359 8.54 5.65 2.55
C ASN A 359 7.41 6.30 1.77
N THR A 360 7.50 7.62 1.62
CA THR A 360 6.69 8.39 0.68
C THR A 360 7.61 8.96 -0.39
N VAL A 361 7.34 8.64 -1.65
CA VAL A 361 8.16 9.03 -2.80
C VAL A 361 7.29 9.52 -3.93
N GLU A 362 7.87 10.33 -4.80
CA GLU A 362 7.19 10.85 -5.98
C GLU A 362 7.99 10.47 -7.23
N LEU A 363 7.31 9.87 -8.23
CA LEU A 363 7.91 9.42 -9.49
C LEU A 363 6.99 9.77 -10.66
N PRO A 364 7.55 9.99 -11.87
CA PRO A 364 6.74 9.98 -13.08
C PRO A 364 6.24 8.57 -13.39
N SER A 365 5.11 8.47 -14.12
CA SER A 365 4.63 7.17 -14.61
C SER A 365 5.68 6.50 -15.48
N GLY A 366 6.02 5.23 -15.18
CA GLY A 366 7.11 4.48 -15.81
C GLY A 366 8.48 4.75 -15.21
N GLY A 367 8.58 5.63 -14.20
CA GLY A 367 9.82 5.89 -13.48
C GLY A 367 10.13 4.82 -12.43
N SER A 368 11.42 4.67 -12.11
CA SER A 368 11.91 3.80 -11.06
C SER A 368 12.80 4.56 -10.08
N MET A 369 12.75 4.18 -8.81
CA MET A 369 13.57 4.78 -7.75
C MET A 369 13.98 3.72 -6.72
N MET A 370 15.20 3.82 -6.25
CA MET A 370 15.65 3.07 -5.09
C MET A 370 15.19 3.78 -3.82
N ILE A 371 14.35 3.11 -3.03
CA ILE A 371 13.76 3.68 -1.80
C ILE A 371 14.46 3.25 -0.52
N ALA A 372 15.19 2.15 -0.55
CA ALA A 372 15.99 1.68 0.58
C ALA A 372 17.18 0.87 0.10
N GLY A 373 18.26 0.90 0.87
CA GLY A 373 19.44 0.09 0.66
C GLY A 373 20.16 -0.14 1.97
N LEU A 374 20.86 -1.28 2.06
CA LEU A 374 21.72 -1.64 3.18
C LEU A 374 22.97 -2.29 2.60
N LEU A 375 24.12 -1.85 3.06
CA LEU A 375 25.40 -2.55 2.90
C LEU A 375 25.92 -2.85 4.30
N GLN A 376 26.07 -4.12 4.61
CA GLN A 376 26.63 -4.59 5.86
C GLN A 376 27.78 -5.53 5.59
N GLU A 377 28.93 -5.21 6.16
CA GLU A 377 30.12 -6.04 6.11
C GLU A 377 30.52 -6.45 7.53
N THR A 378 30.80 -7.74 7.70
CA THR A 378 31.32 -8.29 8.93
C THR A 378 32.56 -9.12 8.63
N THR A 379 33.70 -8.66 9.08
CA THR A 379 34.97 -9.37 8.96
C THR A 379 35.47 -9.77 10.32
N ARG A 380 35.77 -11.07 10.49
CA ARG A 380 36.34 -11.62 11.70
C ARG A 380 37.59 -12.43 11.36
N GLN A 381 38.67 -12.13 12.00
CA GLN A 381 39.92 -12.82 11.81
C GLN A 381 40.54 -13.15 13.17
N THR A 382 40.91 -14.42 13.35
CA THR A 382 41.66 -14.88 14.53
C THR A 382 42.94 -15.53 14.05
N VAL A 383 44.01 -15.23 14.74
CA VAL A 383 45.32 -15.85 14.54
C VAL A 383 45.79 -16.38 15.88
N ASP A 384 45.77 -17.70 16.01
CA ASP A 384 46.30 -18.40 17.20
C ASP A 384 47.74 -18.82 16.91
N SER A 385 48.61 -18.63 17.85
CA SER A 385 50.02 -18.89 17.66
C SER A 385 50.74 -19.38 18.91
N LEU A 386 51.76 -20.22 18.73
CA LEU A 386 52.59 -20.69 19.82
C LEU A 386 53.55 -19.57 20.29
N PRO A 387 53.46 -19.12 21.59
CA PRO A 387 54.34 -18.04 22.06
C PRO A 387 55.84 -18.39 21.92
N GLY A 388 56.63 -17.46 21.39
CA GLY A 388 58.05 -17.66 21.17
C GLY A 388 58.47 -18.31 19.86
N ALA A 389 57.64 -19.18 19.27
CA ALA A 389 57.96 -19.83 18.03
C ALA A 389 57.57 -19.02 16.76
N THR A 390 56.61 -18.11 16.93
CA THR A 390 56.07 -17.30 15.81
C THR A 390 57.07 -16.29 15.22
N ASN A 391 58.11 -15.92 15.98
CA ASN A 391 59.10 -14.94 15.52
C ASN A 391 60.24 -15.59 14.71
N LEU A 392 60.22 -16.89 14.51
CA LEU A 392 61.21 -17.58 13.69
C LEU A 392 60.98 -17.25 12.21
N PRO A 393 62.01 -16.78 11.48
CA PRO A 393 61.87 -16.49 10.05
C PRO A 393 61.55 -17.78 9.30
N VAL A 394 60.58 -17.73 8.39
CA VAL A 394 60.07 -18.85 7.54
C VAL A 394 59.32 -19.93 8.36
N LEU A 395 59.87 -20.42 9.47
CA LEU A 395 59.30 -21.49 10.27
C LEU A 395 58.15 -21.02 11.18
N GLY A 396 58.12 -19.73 11.51
CA GLY A 396 57.07 -19.17 12.40
C GLY A 396 55.62 -19.39 11.88
N GLN A 397 55.44 -19.53 10.57
CA GLN A 397 54.12 -19.78 9.95
C GLN A 397 53.60 -21.17 10.28
N LEU A 398 54.47 -22.14 10.54
CA LEU A 398 54.06 -23.52 10.94
C LEU A 398 53.47 -23.61 12.35
N PHE A 399 53.64 -22.54 13.13
CA PHE A 399 53.13 -22.46 14.51
C PHE A 399 51.97 -21.45 14.67
N ARG A 400 51.33 -21.11 13.53
CA ARG A 400 50.16 -20.22 13.49
C ARG A 400 48.97 -20.94 12.85
N SER A 401 47.79 -20.74 13.46
CA SER A 401 46.53 -21.08 12.86
C SER A 401 45.80 -19.78 12.54
N ARG A 402 45.30 -19.69 11.33
CA ARG A 402 44.52 -18.52 10.86
C ARG A 402 43.10 -18.97 10.54
N ASP A 403 42.16 -18.32 11.13
CA ASP A 403 40.74 -18.48 10.87
C ASP A 403 40.12 -17.13 10.45
N TYR A 404 39.55 -17.09 9.26
CA TYR A 404 39.01 -15.89 8.65
C TYR A 404 37.60 -16.14 8.17
N LEU A 405 36.71 -15.22 8.54
CA LEU A 405 35.32 -15.18 8.11
C LEU A 405 35.01 -13.76 7.63
N MET A 406 34.52 -13.67 6.40
CA MET A 406 33.95 -12.44 5.84
C MET A 406 32.50 -12.73 5.46
N GLY A 407 31.60 -11.87 5.92
CA GLY A 407 30.19 -11.84 5.53
C GLY A 407 29.84 -10.46 5.04
N GLU A 408 29.30 -10.35 3.85
CA GLU A 408 28.83 -9.12 3.24
C GLU A 408 27.39 -9.32 2.82
N THR A 409 26.51 -8.38 3.20
CA THR A 409 25.09 -8.38 2.82
C THR A 409 24.77 -7.06 2.17
N GLU A 410 24.31 -7.10 0.94
CA GLU A 410 23.79 -5.98 0.19
C GLU A 410 22.29 -6.13 0.02
N LEU A 411 21.48 -5.14 0.43
CA LEU A 411 20.03 -5.09 0.23
C LEU A 411 19.69 -3.85 -0.56
N VAL A 412 18.84 -3.99 -1.57
CA VAL A 412 18.31 -2.89 -2.37
C VAL A 412 16.80 -3.07 -2.55
N VAL A 413 16.05 -1.99 -2.34
CA VAL A 413 14.61 -1.95 -2.60
C VAL A 413 14.35 -0.89 -3.67
N ILE A 414 13.83 -1.32 -4.81
CA ILE A 414 13.50 -0.48 -5.96
C ILE A 414 11.99 -0.51 -6.16
N VAL A 415 11.40 0.64 -6.44
CA VAL A 415 9.99 0.78 -6.78
C VAL A 415 9.84 1.35 -8.18
N GLU A 416 8.84 0.87 -8.92
CA GLU A 416 8.44 1.32 -10.24
C GLU A 416 6.92 1.49 -10.25
N ALA A 417 6.44 2.65 -10.71
CA ALA A 417 5.02 2.96 -10.72
C ALA A 417 4.53 3.29 -12.12
N TYR A 418 3.34 2.77 -12.45
CA TYR A 418 2.71 2.97 -13.75
C TYR A 418 1.25 3.32 -13.60
N VAL A 419 0.79 4.34 -14.32
CA VAL A 419 -0.64 4.55 -14.52
C VAL A 419 -1.10 3.57 -15.59
N VAL A 420 -2.13 2.78 -15.29
CA VAL A 420 -2.63 1.69 -16.14
C VAL A 420 -4.13 1.80 -16.35
N ASN A 421 -4.59 1.31 -17.50
CA ASN A 421 -6.01 1.19 -17.81
C ASN A 421 -6.42 -0.28 -17.79
N PRO A 422 -7.65 -0.60 -17.37
CA PRO A 422 -8.19 -1.95 -17.43
C PRO A 422 -8.17 -2.49 -18.86
N THR A 423 -7.83 -3.76 -19.02
CA THR A 423 -7.81 -4.44 -20.32
C THR A 423 -8.80 -5.59 -20.36
N ALA A 424 -9.15 -6.04 -21.57
CA ALA A 424 -10.09 -7.13 -21.75
C ALA A 424 -9.48 -8.46 -21.26
N PRO A 425 -10.26 -9.34 -20.58
CA PRO A 425 -9.77 -10.62 -20.03
C PRO A 425 -9.08 -11.51 -21.09
N SER A 426 -9.51 -11.43 -22.36
CA SER A 426 -8.92 -12.20 -23.46
C SER A 426 -7.48 -11.82 -23.82
N ARG A 427 -6.99 -10.69 -23.31
CA ARG A 427 -5.60 -10.24 -23.49
C ARG A 427 -4.69 -10.56 -22.30
N MET A 428 -5.26 -11.07 -21.21
CA MET A 428 -4.49 -11.45 -20.05
C MET A 428 -3.98 -12.88 -20.22
N GLN A 429 -2.68 -13.04 -20.03
CA GLN A 429 -2.04 -14.36 -20.01
C GLN A 429 -1.72 -14.73 -18.57
N THR A 430 -2.01 -15.98 -18.20
CA THR A 430 -1.65 -16.53 -16.90
C THR A 430 -0.41 -17.42 -17.02
N PRO A 431 0.37 -17.61 -15.95
CA PRO A 431 1.51 -18.53 -15.95
C PRO A 431 1.13 -19.96 -16.32
N ALA A 432 -0.14 -20.33 -16.17
CA ALA A 432 -0.65 -21.67 -16.51
C ALA A 432 -0.94 -21.83 -18.01
N ASP A 433 -1.13 -20.77 -18.77
CA ASP A 433 -1.53 -20.84 -20.18
C ASP A 433 -0.48 -21.48 -21.10
N GLY A 434 0.79 -21.40 -20.72
CA GLY A 434 1.92 -22.03 -21.44
C GLY A 434 2.34 -23.39 -20.87
N LEU A 435 1.75 -23.83 -19.76
CA LEU A 435 2.14 -25.07 -19.08
C LEU A 435 1.31 -26.25 -19.60
N ARG A 436 1.95 -27.20 -20.27
CA ARG A 436 1.38 -28.52 -20.59
C ARG A 436 2.13 -29.59 -19.83
N ILE A 437 1.43 -30.28 -18.95
CA ILE A 437 1.99 -31.38 -18.19
C ILE A 437 2.32 -32.54 -19.16
N ALA A 438 3.49 -33.16 -19.02
CA ALA A 438 3.88 -34.32 -19.82
C ALA A 438 2.95 -35.50 -19.51
N SER A 439 2.66 -36.30 -20.53
CA SER A 439 1.95 -37.57 -20.34
C SER A 439 2.80 -38.56 -19.55
N ASP A 440 2.17 -39.58 -18.95
CA ASP A 440 2.86 -40.64 -18.19
C ASP A 440 3.97 -41.30 -19.01
N ALA A 441 3.73 -41.55 -20.31
CA ALA A 441 4.73 -42.08 -21.20
C ALA A 441 5.96 -41.18 -21.38
N GLN A 442 5.72 -39.84 -21.47
CA GLN A 442 6.81 -38.87 -21.60
C GLN A 442 7.60 -38.73 -20.29
N THR A 443 6.90 -38.80 -19.16
CA THR A 443 7.53 -38.75 -17.84
C THR A 443 8.35 -39.99 -17.56
N ILE A 444 7.82 -41.18 -17.85
CA ILE A 444 8.46 -42.46 -17.52
C ILE A 444 9.61 -42.76 -18.47
N PHE A 445 9.41 -42.59 -19.79
CA PHE A 445 10.42 -42.99 -20.79
C PHE A 445 11.44 -41.90 -21.13
N PHE A 446 11.04 -40.60 -21.00
CA PHE A 446 11.91 -39.48 -21.41
C PHE A 446 12.30 -38.58 -20.24
N GLY A 447 11.81 -38.83 -19.03
CA GLY A 447 12.11 -38.02 -17.85
C GLY A 447 11.60 -36.56 -17.95
N GLN A 448 10.63 -36.31 -18.83
CA GLN A 448 10.08 -34.97 -19.05
C GLN A 448 8.96 -34.68 -18.04
N LEU A 449 9.07 -33.60 -17.30
CA LEU A 449 8.02 -33.16 -16.36
C LEU A 449 6.96 -32.31 -17.05
N ASN A 450 7.30 -31.62 -18.13
CA ASN A 450 6.41 -30.77 -18.93
C ASN A 450 6.61 -31.02 -20.44
N GLN A 451 5.55 -30.94 -21.21
CA GLN A 451 5.58 -31.08 -22.66
C GLN A 451 5.92 -29.76 -23.36
N ALA A 452 5.42 -28.63 -22.80
CA ALA A 452 5.75 -27.30 -23.27
C ALA A 452 5.79 -26.36 -22.06
N TYR A 453 6.83 -25.56 -22.03
CA TYR A 453 6.97 -24.48 -21.07
C TYR A 453 7.42 -23.24 -21.86
N GLY A 454 6.51 -22.32 -22.08
CA GLY A 454 6.77 -21.10 -22.83
C GLY A 454 5.48 -20.38 -23.18
N SER A 455 5.55 -19.08 -23.39
CA SER A 455 4.41 -18.33 -23.91
C SER A 455 3.92 -18.97 -25.20
N PRO A 456 2.59 -19.13 -25.39
CA PRO A 456 2.06 -19.45 -26.70
C PRO A 456 2.61 -18.43 -27.71
N ALA A 457 3.01 -18.91 -28.89
CA ALA A 457 3.61 -18.09 -29.92
C ALA A 457 2.80 -16.78 -30.08
N PRO A 458 3.46 -15.61 -30.12
CA PRO A 458 2.75 -14.34 -30.18
C PRO A 458 1.93 -14.31 -31.47
N SER A 459 0.61 -14.49 -31.33
CA SER A 459 -0.32 -14.13 -32.39
C SER A 459 -0.23 -12.63 -32.56
N ALA A 460 0.46 -12.23 -33.63
CA ALA A 460 0.63 -10.85 -34.10
C ALA A 460 1.14 -9.87 -33.02
N ARG A 461 2.35 -9.41 -33.22
CA ARG A 461 3.00 -8.31 -32.49
C ARG A 461 2.11 -7.06 -32.47
N VAL A 462 1.19 -7.00 -31.51
CA VAL A 462 0.67 -5.73 -31.02
C VAL A 462 1.51 -5.45 -29.78
N GLY A 463 2.36 -4.44 -29.87
CA GLY A 463 3.32 -4.08 -28.84
C GLY A 463 2.66 -3.92 -27.49
N TRP A 464 2.89 -4.85 -26.62
CA TRP A 464 2.55 -4.74 -25.23
C TRP A 464 3.63 -3.90 -24.53
N GLN A 465 3.30 -2.68 -24.19
CA GLN A 465 4.13 -1.82 -23.36
C GLN A 465 3.48 -1.69 -21.98
N GLY A 466 3.70 -2.67 -21.14
CA GLY A 466 3.27 -2.61 -19.75
C GLY A 466 3.67 -3.86 -18.97
N PRO A 467 4.00 -3.73 -17.70
CA PRO A 467 4.42 -4.86 -16.88
C PRO A 467 3.22 -5.67 -16.43
N VAL A 468 2.92 -6.73 -17.14
CA VAL A 468 1.95 -7.72 -16.69
C VAL A 468 2.50 -9.11 -16.95
N GLY A 469 2.68 -9.83 -15.85
CA GLY A 469 3.05 -11.24 -15.85
C GLY A 469 4.54 -11.50 -16.12
N TYR A 470 5.10 -12.42 -15.38
CA TYR A 470 6.46 -12.91 -15.55
C TYR A 470 6.65 -13.49 -16.95
N VAL A 471 7.60 -12.96 -17.71
CA VAL A 471 8.29 -13.71 -18.75
C VAL A 471 9.42 -14.42 -18.02
N ILE A 472 9.28 -15.72 -17.82
CA ILE A 472 10.40 -16.58 -17.41
C ILE A 472 11.12 -16.92 -18.71
N GLU A 473 12.34 -16.39 -18.89
CA GLU A 473 13.29 -16.85 -19.90
C GLU A 473 13.82 -18.24 -19.54
#